data_93a8e999d110bb5b0c0276ba0402d214
#
_entry.id   93a8e999d110bb5b0c0276ba0402d214
#
_cell.length_a   1.000
_cell.length_b   1.000
_cell.length_c   1.000
_cell.angle_alpha   90.00
_cell.angle_beta   90.00
_cell.angle_gamma   90.00
#
_symmetry.space_group_name_H-M   'P 1'
#
loop_
_entity.id
_entity.type
_entity.pdbx_description
1 polymer ?
#
loop_
_entity_poly.entity_id
_entity_poly.type
_entity_poly.pdbx_seq_one_letter_code
_entity_poly.pdbx_strand_id
1 'polypeptide(L)'
;QWSSSAASDVYKRQDKSVIDDSSNKIPSTYVSMRNIIFLSIACSWAETLSCEDVFIGANAIDYSGYPDCREDFLEAYEKMINIGSKTGSEGGNFTIHRPLVNLSKAEIVKLGHSLGVNYKKTVSCYQANEEGRACGKCESCDLRKQGFLDNNFPDETLYI
;
A
#
# COMPACT_ATOMS: atom_id res chain seq x y z
N GLN A 1 -15.38 2.10 21.82
CA GLN A 1 -14.02 1.54 21.64
C GLN A 1 -13.84 1.20 20.18
N TRP A 2 -13.23 2.09 19.45
CA TRP A 2 -12.64 1.72 18.16
C TRP A 2 -11.43 0.87 18.48
N SER A 3 -11.66 -0.40 18.76
CA SER A 3 -10.56 -1.34 18.90
C SER A 3 -9.84 -1.41 17.55
N SER A 4 -8.53 -1.43 17.59
CA SER A 4 -7.63 -1.70 16.46
C SER A 4 -7.84 -3.09 15.86
N SER A 5 -9.07 -3.61 15.87
CA SER A 5 -9.43 -4.97 15.48
C SER A 5 -9.08 -5.27 14.04
N ALA A 6 -9.20 -4.32 13.12
CA ALA A 6 -8.79 -4.54 11.74
C ALA A 6 -7.29 -4.78 11.61
N ALA A 7 -6.46 -4.01 12.30
CA ALA A 7 -5.01 -4.22 12.32
C ALA A 7 -4.65 -5.51 13.07
N SER A 8 -5.29 -5.80 14.21
CA SER A 8 -5.04 -7.02 14.98
C SER A 8 -5.50 -8.29 14.25
N ASP A 9 -6.56 -8.22 13.44
CA ASP A 9 -7.00 -9.35 12.61
C ASP A 9 -6.02 -9.65 11.47
N VAL A 10 -5.37 -8.64 10.90
CA VAL A 10 -4.29 -8.84 9.93
C VAL A 10 -3.13 -9.61 10.58
N TYR A 11 -2.75 -9.30 11.82
CA TYR A 11 -1.70 -10.02 12.55
C TYR A 11 -2.05 -11.49 12.81
N LYS A 12 -3.30 -11.81 13.11
CA LYS A 12 -3.75 -13.18 13.37
C LYS A 12 -3.87 -14.04 12.12
N ARG A 13 -4.03 -13.43 10.94
CA ARG A 13 -4.28 -14.15 9.68
C ARG A 13 -3.04 -14.50 8.87
N GLN A 14 -1.85 -14.08 9.30
CA GLN A 14 -0.59 -14.38 8.61
C GLN A 14 0.07 -15.69 9.04
N ASP A 15 -0.70 -16.65 9.53
CA ASP A 15 -0.17 -18.00 9.72
C ASP A 15 0.04 -18.65 8.35
N LYS A 16 1.31 -18.93 8.00
CA LYS A 16 1.73 -19.51 6.70
C LYS A 16 1.02 -20.82 6.33
N SER A 17 0.28 -21.42 7.27
CA SER A 17 -0.47 -22.66 7.06
C SER A 17 -1.77 -22.51 6.25
N VAL A 18 -2.16 -21.28 5.84
CA VAL A 18 -3.46 -21.01 5.20
C VAL A 18 -3.33 -20.41 3.79
N ILE A 19 -2.12 -20.29 3.25
CA ILE A 19 -1.94 -19.84 1.86
C ILE A 19 -2.09 -21.06 0.95
N ASP A 20 -3.31 -21.40 0.62
CA ASP A 20 -3.63 -22.29 -0.49
C ASP A 20 -3.59 -21.45 -1.78
N ASP A 21 -2.45 -21.55 -2.48
CA ASP A 21 -2.04 -20.71 -3.61
C ASP A 21 -2.72 -21.08 -4.95
N SER A 22 -3.81 -21.84 -4.91
CA SER A 22 -4.44 -22.38 -6.12
C SER A 22 -5.73 -21.69 -6.57
N SER A 23 -6.11 -20.57 -5.95
CA SER A 23 -7.37 -19.90 -6.33
C SER A 23 -7.20 -18.37 -6.39
N ASN A 24 -7.82 -17.74 -7.38
CA ASN A 24 -8.08 -16.29 -7.53
C ASN A 24 -8.81 -15.66 -6.32
N LYS A 25 -8.52 -16.11 -5.10
CA LYS A 25 -9.17 -15.66 -3.87
C LYS A 25 -8.43 -14.45 -3.29
N ILE A 26 -9.23 -13.51 -2.82
CA ILE A 26 -8.72 -12.35 -2.06
C ILE A 26 -7.96 -12.89 -0.84
N PRO A 27 -6.70 -12.46 -0.61
CA PRO A 27 -5.88 -12.94 0.50
C PRO A 27 -6.51 -12.68 1.87
N SER A 28 -6.23 -13.54 2.83
CA SER A 28 -6.69 -13.39 4.22
C SER A 28 -6.18 -12.11 4.91
N THR A 29 -5.12 -11.51 4.36
CA THR A 29 -4.55 -10.24 4.81
C THR A 29 -5.27 -9.00 4.27
N TYR A 30 -6.28 -9.19 3.41
CA TYR A 30 -7.06 -8.09 2.90
C TYR A 30 -7.88 -7.43 4.02
N VAL A 31 -7.74 -6.12 4.17
CA VAL A 31 -8.59 -5.30 5.02
C VAL A 31 -9.67 -4.67 4.17
N SER A 32 -10.92 -5.01 4.45
CA SER A 32 -12.06 -4.62 3.61
C SER A 32 -12.11 -3.12 3.37
N MET A 33 -12.09 -2.74 2.09
CA MET A 33 -12.27 -1.36 1.60
C MET A 33 -11.29 -0.33 2.19
N ARG A 34 -10.13 -0.76 2.70
CA ARG A 34 -9.18 0.14 3.39
C ARG A 34 -8.74 1.31 2.53
N ASN A 35 -8.35 1.06 1.27
CA ASN A 35 -7.89 2.13 0.39
C ASN A 35 -9.04 3.04 -0.07
N ILE A 36 -10.27 2.53 -0.20
CA ILE A 36 -11.46 3.35 -0.43
C ILE A 36 -11.64 4.36 0.71
N ILE A 37 -11.55 3.89 1.96
CA ILE A 37 -11.70 4.76 3.14
C ILE A 37 -10.58 5.80 3.18
N PHE A 38 -9.34 5.39 2.97
CA PHE A 38 -8.19 6.31 3.00
C PHE A 38 -8.27 7.36 1.89
N LEU A 39 -8.61 6.97 0.67
CA LEU A 39 -8.79 7.90 -0.44
C LEU A 39 -9.96 8.87 -0.17
N SER A 40 -11.07 8.39 0.38
CA SER A 40 -12.21 9.24 0.69
C SER A 40 -11.88 10.31 1.74
N ILE A 41 -11.13 9.94 2.78
CA ILE A 41 -10.65 10.90 3.79
C ILE A 41 -9.64 11.87 3.16
N ALA A 42 -8.69 11.37 2.37
CA ALA A 42 -7.66 12.20 1.75
C ALA A 42 -8.27 13.21 0.76
N CYS A 43 -9.17 12.77 -0.11
CA CYS A 43 -9.84 13.65 -1.08
C CYS A 43 -10.74 14.68 -0.39
N SER A 44 -11.49 14.28 0.66
CA SER A 44 -12.29 15.21 1.45
C SER A 44 -11.42 16.29 2.10
N TRP A 45 -10.27 15.93 2.62
CA TRP A 45 -9.32 16.88 3.19
C TRP A 45 -8.67 17.74 2.11
N ALA A 46 -8.24 17.17 1.00
CA ALA A 46 -7.68 17.90 -0.13
C ALA A 46 -8.65 18.98 -0.64
N GLU A 47 -9.94 18.65 -0.74
CA GLU A 47 -10.99 19.62 -1.13
C GLU A 47 -11.06 20.82 -0.16
N THR A 48 -10.95 20.59 1.15
CA THR A 48 -10.95 21.70 2.13
C THR A 48 -9.71 22.58 2.02
N LEU A 49 -8.61 22.06 1.50
CA LEU A 49 -7.37 22.78 1.27
C LEU A 49 -7.25 23.36 -0.15
N SER A 50 -8.28 23.20 -0.98
CA SER A 50 -8.26 23.58 -2.41
C SER A 50 -7.10 22.90 -3.17
N CYS A 51 -6.80 21.64 -2.82
CA CYS A 51 -5.83 20.79 -3.50
C CYS A 51 -6.56 19.80 -4.40
N GLU A 52 -6.06 19.57 -5.59
CA GLU A 52 -6.64 18.66 -6.57
C GLU A 52 -5.80 17.39 -6.78
N ASP A 53 -4.58 17.36 -6.24
CA ASP A 53 -3.64 16.25 -6.38
C ASP A 53 -3.58 15.40 -5.11
N VAL A 54 -3.89 14.10 -5.25
CA VAL A 54 -3.81 13.11 -4.16
C VAL A 54 -2.91 11.96 -4.60
N PHE A 55 -1.97 11.56 -3.74
CA PHE A 55 -1.01 10.49 -4.03
C PHE A 55 -1.32 9.25 -3.21
N ILE A 56 -1.28 8.06 -3.86
CA ILE A 56 -1.39 6.77 -3.20
C ILE A 56 -0.23 5.86 -3.57
N GLY A 57 0.35 5.19 -2.58
CA GLY A 57 1.44 4.23 -2.76
C GLY A 57 0.95 2.79 -3.02
N ALA A 58 -0.20 2.62 -3.68
CA ALA A 58 -0.69 1.30 -4.05
C ALA A 58 0.27 0.63 -5.04
N ASN A 59 0.45 -0.69 -4.89
CA ASN A 59 1.20 -1.54 -5.79
C ASN A 59 0.34 -2.75 -6.17
N ALA A 60 0.21 -3.02 -7.46
CA ALA A 60 -0.61 -4.09 -7.99
C ALA A 60 0.20 -5.30 -8.48
N ILE A 61 1.49 -5.12 -8.80
CA ILE A 61 2.31 -6.16 -9.43
C ILE A 61 2.72 -7.24 -8.42
N ASP A 62 3.24 -6.84 -7.26
CA ASP A 62 3.71 -7.81 -6.26
C ASP A 62 2.56 -8.49 -5.52
N TYR A 63 1.37 -7.86 -5.54
CA TYR A 63 0.21 -8.38 -4.82
C TYR A 63 -1.11 -7.99 -5.50
N SER A 64 -1.40 -8.62 -6.64
CA SER A 64 -2.64 -8.39 -7.42
C SER A 64 -3.93 -8.84 -6.69
N GLY A 65 -3.80 -9.46 -5.50
CA GLY A 65 -4.92 -9.99 -4.73
C GLY A 65 -5.80 -8.94 -4.06
N TYR A 66 -5.32 -7.72 -3.86
CA TYR A 66 -6.13 -6.66 -3.26
C TYR A 66 -6.90 -5.88 -4.32
N PRO A 67 -8.24 -6.00 -4.35
CA PRO A 67 -9.05 -5.33 -5.39
C PRO A 67 -8.90 -3.80 -5.36
N ASP A 68 -8.71 -3.22 -4.17
CA ASP A 68 -8.55 -1.77 -3.94
C ASP A 68 -7.11 -1.24 -4.11
N CYS A 69 -6.23 -2.04 -4.72
CA CYS A 69 -4.88 -1.62 -5.15
C CYS A 69 -4.72 -1.61 -6.67
N ARG A 70 -5.73 -2.06 -7.42
CA ARG A 70 -5.65 -2.22 -8.88
C ARG A 70 -5.84 -0.91 -9.62
N GLU A 71 -5.29 -0.84 -10.83
CA GLU A 71 -5.39 0.33 -11.70
C GLU A 71 -6.84 0.68 -12.04
N ASP A 72 -7.64 -0.32 -12.44
CA ASP A 72 -9.05 -0.16 -12.80
C ASP A 72 -9.89 0.41 -11.65
N PHE A 73 -9.62 -0.03 -10.42
CA PHE A 73 -10.24 0.54 -9.23
C PHE A 73 -9.86 2.02 -9.05
N LEU A 74 -8.57 2.36 -9.14
CA LEU A 74 -8.10 3.73 -8.93
C LEU A 74 -8.63 4.69 -9.99
N GLU A 75 -8.72 4.26 -11.25
CA GLU A 75 -9.37 5.00 -12.33
C GLU A 75 -10.86 5.24 -12.09
N ALA A 76 -11.58 4.18 -11.67
CA ALA A 76 -13.01 4.29 -11.36
C ALA A 76 -13.26 5.21 -10.17
N TYR A 77 -12.39 5.14 -9.15
CA TYR A 77 -12.44 6.00 -7.98
C TYR A 77 -12.23 7.48 -8.36
N GLU A 78 -11.21 7.79 -9.16
CA GLU A 78 -10.94 9.14 -9.67
C GLU A 78 -12.14 9.70 -10.44
N LYS A 79 -12.75 8.91 -11.30
CA LYS A 79 -13.99 9.31 -12.01
C LYS A 79 -15.13 9.59 -11.05
N MET A 80 -15.30 8.73 -10.03
CA MET A 80 -16.37 8.88 -9.04
C MET A 80 -16.25 10.18 -8.24
N ILE A 81 -15.06 10.51 -7.74
CA ILE A 81 -14.88 11.73 -6.95
C ILE A 81 -15.03 12.99 -7.78
N ASN A 82 -14.63 12.96 -9.04
CA ASN A 82 -14.83 14.10 -9.95
C ASN A 82 -16.30 14.35 -10.30
N ILE A 83 -17.16 13.34 -10.16
CA ILE A 83 -18.62 13.51 -10.30
C ILE A 83 -19.24 13.97 -8.97
N GLY A 84 -18.77 13.40 -7.84
CA GLY A 84 -19.42 13.51 -6.54
C GLY A 84 -18.89 14.59 -5.62
N SER A 85 -17.80 15.28 -5.97
CA SER A 85 -17.20 16.35 -5.17
C SER A 85 -17.69 17.75 -5.57
N LYS A 86 -17.55 18.70 -4.67
CA LYS A 86 -17.77 20.13 -4.98
C LYS A 86 -16.76 20.60 -6.05
N THR A 87 -15.47 20.26 -5.87
CA THR A 87 -14.40 20.60 -6.80
C THR A 87 -14.74 20.17 -8.22
N GLY A 88 -15.13 18.90 -8.43
CA GLY A 88 -15.51 18.40 -9.75
C GLY A 88 -16.78 19.07 -10.31
N SER A 89 -17.80 19.34 -9.48
CA SER A 89 -19.01 20.02 -9.92
C SER A 89 -18.80 21.49 -10.27
N GLU A 90 -17.77 22.13 -9.76
CA GLU A 90 -17.40 23.53 -10.05
C GLU A 90 -16.37 23.64 -11.20
N GLY A 91 -16.03 22.52 -11.86
CA GLY A 91 -15.13 22.47 -13.03
C GLY A 91 -13.65 22.26 -12.69
N GLY A 92 -13.32 21.98 -11.44
CA GLY A 92 -12.01 21.48 -11.04
C GLY A 92 -11.87 19.98 -11.34
N ASN A 93 -10.69 19.40 -11.11
CA ASN A 93 -10.45 17.99 -11.41
C ASN A 93 -9.45 17.35 -10.43
N PHE A 94 -9.92 16.47 -9.58
CA PHE A 94 -9.04 15.62 -8.78
C PHE A 94 -8.23 14.66 -9.65
N THR A 95 -6.95 14.56 -9.36
CA THR A 95 -6.05 13.57 -9.94
C THR A 95 -5.53 12.63 -8.85
N ILE A 96 -5.75 11.33 -9.00
CA ILE A 96 -5.21 10.31 -8.11
C ILE A 96 -3.90 9.78 -8.67
N HIS A 97 -2.80 10.32 -8.18
CA HIS A 97 -1.46 9.89 -8.56
C HIS A 97 -1.12 8.53 -7.93
N ARG A 98 -0.71 7.57 -8.75
CA ARG A 98 -0.40 6.20 -8.35
C ARG A 98 0.94 5.74 -8.92
N PRO A 99 2.04 6.43 -8.59
CA PRO A 99 3.33 6.25 -9.27
C PRO A 99 3.96 4.86 -9.11
N LEU A 100 3.46 4.06 -8.15
CA LEU A 100 4.03 2.75 -7.84
C LEU A 100 3.16 1.58 -8.33
N VAL A 101 1.98 1.83 -8.89
CA VAL A 101 0.98 0.78 -9.15
C VAL A 101 1.49 -0.30 -10.10
N ASN A 102 2.27 0.09 -11.10
CA ASN A 102 2.82 -0.79 -12.14
C ASN A 102 4.32 -1.09 -11.96
N LEU A 103 4.88 -0.88 -10.77
CA LEU A 103 6.27 -1.17 -10.46
C LEU A 103 6.39 -2.45 -9.64
N SER A 104 7.37 -3.29 -9.96
CA SER A 104 7.81 -4.39 -9.10
C SER A 104 8.46 -3.87 -7.83
N LYS A 105 8.61 -4.73 -6.81
CA LYS A 105 9.28 -4.36 -5.56
C LYS A 105 10.72 -3.90 -5.81
N ALA A 106 11.43 -4.53 -6.74
CA ALA A 106 12.78 -4.15 -7.12
C ALA A 106 12.82 -2.73 -7.73
N GLU A 107 11.88 -2.41 -8.62
CA GLU A 107 11.79 -1.08 -9.22
C GLU A 107 11.43 -0.01 -8.20
N ILE A 108 10.52 -0.30 -7.25
CA ILE A 108 10.17 0.60 -6.14
C ILE A 108 11.41 0.87 -5.27
N VAL A 109 12.18 -0.18 -4.92
CA VAL A 109 13.42 -0.01 -4.13
C VAL A 109 14.44 0.83 -4.90
N LYS A 110 14.61 0.57 -6.20
CA LYS A 110 15.52 1.34 -7.06
C LYS A 110 15.12 2.81 -7.16
N LEU A 111 13.83 3.07 -7.40
CA LEU A 111 13.29 4.43 -7.46
C LEU A 111 13.50 5.16 -6.13
N GLY A 112 13.12 4.55 -5.02
CA GLY A 112 13.30 5.16 -3.70
C GLY A 112 14.77 5.44 -3.38
N HIS A 113 15.69 4.55 -3.75
CA HIS A 113 17.13 4.78 -3.61
C HIS A 113 17.59 6.00 -4.42
N SER A 114 17.13 6.13 -5.68
CA SER A 114 17.46 7.27 -6.54
C SER A 114 16.92 8.61 -6.01
N LEU A 115 15.82 8.55 -5.25
CA LEU A 115 15.19 9.71 -4.60
C LEU A 115 15.76 9.99 -3.19
N GLY A 116 16.76 9.24 -2.73
CA GLY A 116 17.39 9.44 -1.44
C GLY A 116 16.55 8.96 -0.25
N VAL A 117 15.63 8.01 -0.46
CA VAL A 117 14.86 7.40 0.65
C VAL A 117 15.81 6.71 1.63
N ASN A 118 15.75 7.11 2.89
CA ASN A 118 16.49 6.45 3.96
C ASN A 118 15.77 5.16 4.39
N TYR A 119 16.12 4.06 3.74
CA TYR A 119 15.49 2.76 4.00
C TYR A 119 15.72 2.20 5.40
N LYS A 120 16.75 2.64 6.12
CA LYS A 120 16.98 2.30 7.53
C LYS A 120 15.83 2.73 8.44
N LYS A 121 15.10 3.78 8.05
CA LYS A 121 13.94 4.30 8.78
C LYS A 121 12.61 3.68 8.33
N THR A 122 12.63 2.69 7.46
CA THR A 122 11.43 2.05 6.91
C THR A 122 11.33 0.60 7.35
N VAL A 123 10.11 0.16 7.61
CA VAL A 123 9.79 -1.22 7.97
C VAL A 123 8.60 -1.67 7.14
N SER A 124 8.72 -2.84 6.49
CA SER A 124 7.64 -3.46 5.71
C SER A 124 6.92 -4.58 6.47
N CYS A 125 7.50 -5.03 7.58
CA CYS A 125 7.03 -6.18 8.35
C CYS A 125 5.68 -5.91 9.02
N TYR A 126 4.70 -6.81 8.83
CA TYR A 126 3.42 -6.76 9.53
C TYR A 126 3.50 -7.25 10.99
N GLN A 127 4.60 -7.92 11.35
CA GLN A 127 4.86 -8.48 12.68
C GLN A 127 6.10 -7.87 13.32
N ALA A 128 6.39 -6.61 13.04
CA ALA A 128 7.47 -5.90 13.70
C ALA A 128 7.20 -5.82 15.22
N ASN A 129 8.26 -5.94 16.02
CA ASN A 129 8.15 -5.76 17.46
C ASN A 129 8.00 -4.27 17.84
N GLU A 130 7.84 -3.98 19.13
CA GLU A 130 7.67 -2.62 19.64
C GLU A 130 8.89 -1.71 19.37
N GLU A 131 10.07 -2.30 19.15
CA GLU A 131 11.29 -1.59 18.78
C GLU A 131 11.41 -1.33 17.26
N GLY A 132 10.40 -1.76 16.47
CA GLY A 132 10.39 -1.63 15.01
C GLY A 132 11.27 -2.65 14.30
N ARG A 133 11.73 -3.73 14.95
CA ARG A 133 12.50 -4.81 14.31
C ARG A 133 11.57 -5.74 13.53
N ALA A 134 11.95 -6.04 12.31
CA ALA A 134 11.19 -6.91 11.42
C ALA A 134 11.37 -8.39 11.78
N CYS A 135 10.32 -9.22 11.63
CA CYS A 135 10.40 -10.65 11.94
C CYS A 135 11.29 -11.46 10.98
N GLY A 136 11.60 -10.91 9.82
CA GLY A 136 12.48 -11.53 8.81
C GLY A 136 11.94 -12.76 8.09
N LYS A 137 10.71 -13.19 8.35
CA LYS A 137 10.14 -14.46 7.88
C LYS A 137 8.71 -14.38 7.34
N CYS A 138 8.04 -13.22 7.38
CA CYS A 138 6.74 -13.04 6.75
C CYS A 138 6.90 -12.68 5.28
N GLU A 139 5.85 -12.88 4.48
CA GLU A 139 5.84 -12.59 3.05
C GLU A 139 6.32 -11.16 2.73
N SER A 140 5.89 -10.17 3.50
CA SER A 140 6.32 -8.78 3.31
C SER A 140 7.81 -8.57 3.56
N CYS A 141 8.42 -9.35 4.49
CA CYS A 141 9.87 -9.34 4.68
C CYS A 141 10.60 -10.02 3.52
N ASP A 142 10.06 -11.12 3.02
CA ASP A 142 10.65 -11.86 1.91
C ASP A 142 10.62 -11.01 0.63
N LEU A 143 9.48 -10.39 0.29
CA LEU A 143 9.35 -9.46 -0.83
C LEU A 143 10.30 -8.26 -0.71
N ARG A 144 10.45 -7.71 0.50
CA ARG A 144 11.40 -6.62 0.75
C ARG A 144 12.83 -7.06 0.49
N LYS A 145 13.28 -8.15 1.11
CA LYS A 145 14.63 -8.69 0.93
C LYS A 145 14.95 -8.96 -0.53
N GLN A 146 14.00 -9.57 -1.25
CA GLN A 146 14.16 -9.85 -2.67
C GLN A 146 14.31 -8.56 -3.48
N GLY A 147 13.49 -7.53 -3.22
CA GLY A 147 13.57 -6.25 -3.91
C GLY A 147 14.92 -5.55 -3.73
N PHE A 148 15.55 -5.66 -2.54
CA PHE A 148 16.91 -5.14 -2.31
C PHE A 148 17.97 -6.01 -2.99
N LEU A 149 17.84 -7.32 -2.91
CA LEU A 149 18.78 -8.28 -3.51
C LEU A 149 18.86 -8.12 -5.03
N ASP A 150 17.71 -7.98 -5.70
CA ASP A 150 17.62 -7.80 -7.15
C ASP A 150 18.34 -6.54 -7.66
N ASN A 151 18.48 -5.53 -6.79
CA ASN A 151 19.23 -4.31 -7.09
C ASN A 151 20.68 -4.33 -6.59
N ASN A 152 21.12 -5.40 -5.94
CA ASN A 152 22.41 -5.44 -5.23
C ASN A 152 22.57 -4.31 -4.20
N PHE A 153 21.48 -3.89 -3.55
CA PHE A 153 21.49 -2.90 -2.47
C PHE A 153 21.44 -3.59 -1.11
N PRO A 154 22.16 -3.07 -0.09
CA PRO A 154 22.01 -3.57 1.27
C PRO A 154 20.62 -3.20 1.83
N ASP A 155 19.92 -4.18 2.41
CA ASP A 155 18.73 -3.89 3.21
C ASP A 155 19.14 -3.56 4.64
N GLU A 156 19.05 -2.30 5.02
CA GLU A 156 19.44 -1.80 6.35
C GLU A 156 18.35 -2.04 7.42
N THR A 157 17.31 -2.80 7.12
CA THR A 157 16.25 -3.15 8.08
C THR A 157 16.83 -3.96 9.23
N LEU A 158 16.45 -3.60 10.45
CA LEU A 158 16.79 -4.38 11.64
C LEU A 158 15.83 -5.57 11.75
N TYR A 159 16.38 -6.76 11.68
CA TYR A 159 15.64 -8.02 11.87
C TYR A 159 15.82 -8.55 13.30
N ILE A 160 14.81 -9.34 13.77
CA ILE A 160 14.86 -10.07 15.06
C ILE A 160 15.77 -11.28 14.93
#